data_6f0347f1606d82e92c603973787318ef
#
_entry.id   6f0347f1606d82e92c603973787318ef
#
_cell.length_a   1.000
_cell.length_b   1.000
_cell.length_c   1.000
_cell.angle_alpha   90.00
_cell.angle_beta   90.00
_cell.angle_gamma   90.00
#
_symmetry.space_group_name_H-M   'P 1'
#
loop_
_entity.id
_entity.type
_entity.pdbx_description
1 polymer ?
#
loop_
_entity_poly.entity_id
_entity_poly.type
_entity_poly.pdbx_seq_one_letter_code
_entity_poly.pdbx_strand_id
1 'polypeptide(L)'
;MLNYFQNIFQTEGPININMVTDNIPCVITESMNASLSMDFLPDEVEIVVKQMAPLTAPGPDGLPPLFYQTFWPLIGNDVVSAVLSSLNTGQILPAINHTYITLIPKL
;
A
#
# COMPACT_ATOMS: atom_id res chain seq x y z
N MET A 1 -2.68 5.49 -27.57
CA MET A 1 -1.72 5.36 -26.45
C MET A 1 -2.33 4.69 -25.22
N LEU A 2 -3.48 5.14 -24.73
CA LEU A 2 -4.18 4.53 -23.57
C LEU A 2 -4.42 3.01 -23.73
N ASN A 3 -4.96 2.57 -24.87
CA ASN A 3 -5.25 1.15 -25.12
C ASN A 3 -3.99 0.26 -25.09
N TYR A 4 -2.83 0.80 -25.51
CA TYR A 4 -1.57 0.06 -25.47
C TYR A 4 -1.15 -0.26 -24.03
N PHE A 5 -1.21 0.74 -23.15
CA PHE A 5 -0.87 0.54 -21.74
C PHE A 5 -1.92 -0.30 -20.99
N GLN A 6 -3.20 -0.15 -21.32
CA GLN A 6 -4.25 -1.01 -20.76
C GLN A 6 -4.00 -2.49 -21.09
N ASN A 7 -3.61 -2.79 -22.32
CA ASN A 7 -3.33 -4.17 -22.75
C ASN A 7 -2.06 -4.73 -22.06
N ILE A 8 -1.02 -3.91 -21.85
CA ILE A 8 0.20 -4.36 -21.15
C ILE A 8 -0.07 -4.71 -19.68
N PHE A 9 -0.94 -3.94 -19.01
CA PHE A 9 -1.25 -4.14 -17.60
C PHE A 9 -2.47 -5.05 -17.37
N GLN A 10 -3.08 -5.55 -18.42
CA GLN A 10 -4.16 -6.51 -18.32
C GLN A 10 -3.59 -7.93 -18.32
N THR A 11 -3.91 -8.69 -17.28
CA THR A 11 -3.54 -10.11 -17.24
C THR A 11 -4.61 -10.94 -17.95
N GLU A 12 -4.17 -11.90 -18.76
CA GLU A 12 -5.04 -12.93 -19.36
C GLU A 12 -5.39 -14.04 -18.37
N GLY A 13 -4.92 -13.92 -17.14
CA GLY A 13 -5.01 -14.95 -16.11
C GLY A 13 -3.85 -15.95 -16.19
N PRO A 14 -3.38 -16.42 -15.04
CA PRO A 14 -2.29 -17.38 -15.02
C PRO A 14 -2.77 -18.75 -15.52
N ILE A 15 -2.04 -19.31 -16.48
CA ILE A 15 -2.29 -20.65 -17.03
C ILE A 15 -1.26 -21.61 -16.42
N ASN A 16 -1.70 -22.80 -16.00
CA ASN A 16 -0.81 -23.85 -15.46
C ASN A 16 0.01 -23.45 -14.21
N ILE A 17 -0.59 -22.73 -13.28
CA ILE A 17 0.07 -22.34 -12.01
C ILE A 17 0.69 -23.56 -11.34
N ASN A 18 -0.04 -24.68 -11.26
CA ASN A 18 0.39 -25.89 -10.59
C ASN A 18 1.73 -26.43 -11.15
N MET A 19 1.93 -26.35 -12.48
CA MET A 19 3.16 -26.81 -13.10
C MET A 19 4.40 -26.06 -12.61
N VAL A 20 4.23 -24.80 -12.22
CA VAL A 20 5.31 -23.97 -11.66
C VAL A 20 5.42 -24.16 -10.15
N THR A 21 4.28 -24.18 -9.45
CA THR A 21 4.23 -24.23 -7.98
C THR A 21 4.57 -25.59 -7.41
N ASP A 22 4.33 -26.69 -8.13
CA ASP A 22 4.66 -28.06 -7.68
C ASP A 22 6.17 -28.28 -7.44
N ASN A 23 6.99 -27.47 -8.07
CA ASN A 23 8.46 -27.52 -7.89
C ASN A 23 8.98 -26.54 -6.80
N ILE A 24 8.09 -25.75 -6.18
CA ILE A 24 8.46 -24.79 -5.14
C ILE A 24 8.08 -25.36 -3.79
N PRO A 25 9.06 -25.59 -2.89
CA PRO A 25 8.74 -26.08 -1.55
C PRO A 25 7.89 -25.06 -0.78
N CYS A 26 6.88 -25.54 -0.09
CA CYS A 26 6.07 -24.68 0.78
C CYS A 26 6.90 -24.29 2.01
N VAL A 27 7.39 -23.05 2.04
CA VAL A 27 8.19 -22.51 3.15
C VAL A 27 7.35 -21.66 4.12
N ILE A 28 6.12 -21.34 3.74
CA ILE A 28 5.21 -20.56 4.59
C ILE A 28 4.37 -21.54 5.41
N THR A 29 4.55 -21.50 6.72
CA THR A 29 3.76 -22.29 7.67
C THR A 29 2.37 -21.71 7.87
N GLU A 30 1.43 -22.52 8.36
CA GLU A 30 0.09 -22.04 8.69
C GLU A 30 0.10 -20.90 9.72
N SER A 31 1.02 -20.96 10.70
CA SER A 31 1.17 -19.89 11.69
C SER A 31 1.68 -18.58 11.09
N MET A 32 2.61 -18.64 10.14
CA MET A 32 3.07 -17.46 9.38
C MET A 32 1.93 -16.87 8.54
N ASN A 33 1.18 -17.74 7.86
CA ASN A 33 0.05 -17.29 7.06
C ASN A 33 -1.05 -16.67 7.93
N ALA A 34 -1.37 -17.26 9.05
CA ALA A 34 -2.34 -16.72 10.01
C ALA A 34 -1.89 -15.33 10.52
N SER A 35 -0.60 -15.18 10.87
CA SER A 35 -0.05 -13.89 11.31
C SER A 35 -0.11 -12.82 10.23
N LEU A 36 0.19 -13.18 8.98
CA LEU A 36 0.14 -12.26 7.85
C LEU A 36 -1.29 -11.89 7.41
N SER A 37 -2.26 -12.72 7.78
CA SER A 37 -3.68 -12.52 7.43
C SER A 37 -4.49 -11.86 8.56
N MET A 38 -3.84 -11.45 9.64
CA MET A 38 -4.50 -10.71 10.72
C MET A 38 -4.87 -9.30 10.28
N ASP A 39 -5.94 -8.78 10.87
CA ASP A 39 -6.31 -7.39 10.69
C ASP A 39 -5.21 -6.46 11.21
N PHE A 40 -5.03 -5.35 10.52
CA PHE A 40 -4.09 -4.31 10.94
C PHE A 40 -4.56 -3.62 12.22
N LEU A 41 -3.60 -3.29 13.08
CA LEU A 41 -3.86 -2.70 14.39
C LEU A 41 -3.52 -1.19 14.41
N PRO A 42 -4.15 -0.41 15.33
CA PRO A 42 -3.87 1.02 15.49
C PRO A 42 -2.38 1.33 15.72
N ASP A 43 -1.71 0.54 16.55
CA ASP A 43 -0.31 0.73 16.90
C ASP A 43 0.62 0.58 15.68
N GLU A 44 0.28 -0.29 14.73
CA GLU A 44 1.04 -0.48 13.51
C GLU A 44 1.00 0.78 12.64
N VAL A 45 -0.16 1.43 12.54
CA VAL A 45 -0.32 2.69 11.81
C VAL A 45 0.55 3.78 12.45
N GLU A 46 0.50 3.90 13.77
CA GLU A 46 1.31 4.89 14.50
C GLU A 46 2.81 4.66 14.32
N ILE A 47 3.26 3.41 14.44
CA ILE A 47 4.66 3.03 14.25
C ILE A 47 5.13 3.42 12.85
N VAL A 48 4.35 3.09 11.80
CA VAL A 48 4.71 3.43 10.42
C VAL A 48 4.83 4.93 10.24
N VAL A 49 3.86 5.72 10.70
CA VAL A 49 3.91 7.19 10.59
C VAL A 49 5.15 7.75 11.29
N LYS A 50 5.49 7.26 12.48
CA LYS A 50 6.68 7.70 13.22
C LYS A 50 8.00 7.32 12.55
N GLN A 51 8.03 6.20 11.81
CA GLN A 51 9.23 5.73 11.10
C GLN A 51 9.44 6.38 9.74
N MET A 52 8.43 7.05 9.18
CA MET A 52 8.58 7.75 7.90
C MET A 52 9.64 8.85 8.01
N ALA A 53 10.48 9.00 6.96
CA ALA A 53 11.43 10.09 6.90
C ALA A 53 10.69 11.45 6.87
N PRO A 54 10.93 12.37 7.81
CA PRO A 54 10.09 13.55 8.03
C PRO A 54 9.96 14.47 6.81
N LEU A 55 11.02 14.57 6.02
CA LEU A 55 11.12 15.49 4.87
C LEU A 55 10.99 14.75 3.52
N THR A 56 10.38 13.59 3.49
CA THR A 56 10.05 12.92 2.24
C THR A 56 9.11 13.80 1.41
N ALA A 57 9.26 13.75 0.09
CA ALA A 57 8.42 14.49 -0.83
C ALA A 57 6.93 14.21 -0.55
N PRO A 58 6.12 15.27 -0.39
CA PRO A 58 4.70 15.10 -0.09
C PRO A 58 3.94 14.49 -1.27
N GLY A 59 2.82 13.85 -0.97
CA GLY A 59 1.85 13.43 -1.95
C GLY A 59 1.04 14.59 -2.54
N PRO A 60 -0.07 14.28 -3.24
CA PRO A 60 -0.95 15.30 -3.83
C PRO A 60 -1.56 16.28 -2.81
N ASP A 61 -1.60 15.89 -1.55
CA ASP A 61 -2.09 16.70 -0.42
C ASP A 61 -1.11 17.81 -0.01
N GLY A 62 0.15 17.74 -0.49
CA GLY A 62 1.20 18.70 -0.15
C GLY A 62 1.72 18.60 1.28
N LEU A 63 1.31 17.58 2.06
CA LEU A 63 1.69 17.41 3.46
C LEU A 63 2.81 16.38 3.60
N PRO A 64 4.00 16.79 4.09
CA PRO A 64 5.09 15.86 4.37
C PRO A 64 4.79 15.02 5.63
N PRO A 65 5.46 13.85 5.81
CA PRO A 65 5.32 13.05 7.02
C PRO A 65 5.53 13.81 8.32
N LEU A 66 6.40 14.83 8.31
CA LEU A 66 6.64 15.71 9.46
C LEU A 66 5.35 16.35 9.97
N PHE A 67 4.41 16.72 9.10
CA PHE A 67 3.12 17.25 9.49
C PHE A 67 2.36 16.26 10.36
N TYR A 68 2.19 15.03 9.88
CA TYR A 68 1.47 13.97 10.59
C TYR A 68 2.16 13.62 11.92
N GLN A 69 3.50 13.55 11.94
CA GLN A 69 4.29 13.28 13.15
C GLN A 69 4.12 14.37 14.19
N THR A 70 4.15 15.65 13.77
CA THR A 70 4.05 16.80 14.67
C THR A 70 2.64 16.93 15.27
N PHE A 71 1.61 16.74 14.45
CA PHE A 71 0.22 16.90 14.86
C PHE A 71 -0.45 15.58 15.27
N TRP A 72 0.34 14.51 15.44
CA TRP A 72 -0.19 13.19 15.81
C TRP A 72 -1.11 13.19 17.03
N PRO A 73 -0.81 13.92 18.12
CA PRO A 73 -1.70 13.98 19.28
C PRO A 73 -3.09 14.55 18.98
N LEU A 74 -3.22 15.32 17.90
CA LEU A 74 -4.47 15.96 17.51
C LEU A 74 -5.24 15.13 16.45
N ILE A 75 -4.53 14.62 15.43
CA ILE A 75 -5.15 14.00 14.26
C ILE A 75 -4.98 12.48 14.21
N GLY A 76 -4.16 11.89 15.08
CA GLY A 76 -3.78 10.48 15.02
C GLY A 76 -4.96 9.53 15.01
N ASN A 77 -5.99 9.77 15.82
CA ASN A 77 -7.18 8.93 15.86
C ASN A 77 -7.94 8.91 14.52
N ASP A 78 -8.06 10.07 13.87
CA ASP A 78 -8.74 10.17 12.58
C ASP A 78 -7.93 9.49 11.47
N VAL A 79 -6.60 9.66 11.49
CA VAL A 79 -5.69 8.99 10.55
C VAL A 79 -5.76 7.48 10.73
N VAL A 80 -5.65 6.97 11.96
CA VAL A 80 -5.75 5.54 12.27
C VAL A 80 -7.08 4.98 11.79
N SER A 81 -8.19 5.64 12.10
CA SER A 81 -9.53 5.21 11.68
C SER A 81 -9.66 5.11 10.17
N ALA A 82 -9.19 6.12 9.43
CA ALA A 82 -9.24 6.14 7.97
C ALA A 82 -8.36 5.05 7.35
N VAL A 83 -7.13 4.87 7.87
CA VAL A 83 -6.19 3.86 7.38
C VAL A 83 -6.72 2.45 7.64
N LEU A 84 -7.13 2.14 8.87
CA LEU A 84 -7.67 0.82 9.23
C LEU A 84 -8.95 0.49 8.46
N SER A 85 -9.83 1.47 8.25
CA SER A 85 -11.01 1.28 7.42
C SER A 85 -10.63 0.85 6.00
N SER A 86 -9.60 1.47 5.42
CA SER A 86 -9.15 1.12 4.07
C SER A 86 -8.43 -0.23 4.01
N LEU A 87 -7.52 -0.48 4.93
CA LEU A 87 -6.69 -1.70 4.93
C LEU A 87 -7.49 -2.95 5.25
N ASN A 88 -8.33 -2.93 6.31
CA ASN A 88 -9.07 -4.10 6.75
C ASN A 88 -10.30 -4.39 5.88
N THR A 89 -10.82 -3.40 5.13
CA THR A 89 -11.90 -3.64 4.16
C THR A 89 -11.41 -3.86 2.73
N GLY A 90 -10.16 -3.55 2.43
CA GLY A 90 -9.60 -3.57 1.07
C GLY A 90 -10.18 -2.47 0.16
N GLN A 91 -10.91 -1.49 0.71
CA GLN A 91 -11.54 -0.42 -0.06
C GLN A 91 -10.79 0.90 0.14
N ILE A 92 -10.11 1.35 -0.90
CA ILE A 92 -9.45 2.66 -0.91
C ILE A 92 -10.37 3.69 -1.55
N LEU A 93 -10.48 4.85 -0.92
CA LEU A 93 -11.25 5.97 -1.48
C LEU A 93 -10.66 6.37 -2.85
N PRO A 94 -11.49 6.47 -3.91
CA PRO A 94 -10.99 6.87 -5.23
C PRO A 94 -10.22 8.20 -5.23
N ALA A 95 -10.59 9.12 -4.35
CA ALA A 95 -9.95 10.43 -4.25
C ALA A 95 -8.48 10.37 -3.80
N ILE A 96 -8.06 9.32 -3.07
CA ILE A 96 -6.67 9.13 -2.62
C ILE A 96 -5.91 8.10 -3.46
N ASN A 97 -6.58 7.39 -4.36
CA ASN A 97 -5.97 6.40 -5.23
C ASN A 97 -5.56 7.00 -6.59
N HIS A 98 -4.97 8.18 -6.57
CA HIS A 98 -4.42 8.85 -7.73
C HIS A 98 -2.91 8.78 -7.76
N THR A 99 -2.36 8.46 -8.92
CA THR A 99 -0.91 8.43 -9.15
C THR A 99 -0.53 9.43 -10.24
N TYR A 100 0.48 10.25 -9.97
CA TYR A 100 1.08 11.10 -10.99
C TYR A 100 2.15 10.32 -11.75
N ILE A 101 1.98 10.24 -13.07
CA ILE A 101 3.00 9.67 -13.96
C ILE A 101 3.79 10.82 -14.55
N THR A 102 5.08 10.91 -14.21
CA THR A 102 6.00 11.90 -14.75
C THR A 102 6.98 11.24 -15.72
N LEU A 103 7.05 11.76 -16.93
CA LEU A 103 8.02 11.30 -17.93
C LEU A 103 9.35 11.99 -17.65
N ILE A 104 10.39 11.19 -17.40
CA ILE A 104 11.76 11.69 -17.27
C ILE A 104 12.42 11.56 -18.64
N PRO A 105 12.89 12.67 -19.27
CA PRO A 105 13.59 12.59 -20.54
C PRO A 105 14.88 11.78 -20.37
N LYS A 106 15.11 10.89 -21.31
CA LYS A 106 16.38 10.15 -21.38
C LYS A 106 17.46 11.13 -21.89
N LEU A 107 18.41 11.47 -21.05
CA LEU A 107 19.61 12.22 -21.45
C LEU A 107 20.52 11.38 -22.31
#